data_779df71502d556481674e5dde5240a4f
#
_entry.id   779df71502d556481674e5dde5240a4f
#
_cell.length_a   1.000
_cell.length_b   1.000
_cell.length_c   1.000
_cell.angle_alpha   90.00
_cell.angle_beta   90.00
_cell.angle_gamma   90.00
#
_symmetry.space_group_name_H-M   'P 1'
#
loop_
_entity.id
_entity.type
_entity.pdbx_description
1 polymer ?
#
loop_
_entity_poly.entity_id
_entity_poly.type
_entity_poly.pdbx_seq_one_letter_code
_entity_poly.pdbx_strand_id
1 'polypeptide(L)'
;MRTRLGYATGQFSKNHLGDRDEFLPTVHGFDEFFGNLYHLNAEEEPEYPDYPKQAEFKQRFGPRGVIRSYANPDGTQRIEDTGPLTIKRMETVDEEFLAATLGFIDKTHAAGNPFFVWFCPTRMHIWTHLKADSQGKTGLGVYADGMVEHDGHVGQLLKKLDDLGIANNTIVVYTTDNGAETFSWPDGGTTPFRSEKNTNWEGGFRVPAMVRWPGTVKPGTVINDVVSGLDWFPTLVAAAGVDEIKQKLLIGYQAGNKSFKVHLDGYDLGPAFKGVSAEWPRKEIFYFTDDGDLACLRYNRWKVIFAEQRADGMKVWQEPLVRLRFPKLIDIRGDPFEKADFESSLLR
;
A
#
# COMPACT_ATOMS: atom_id res chain seq x y z
N MET A 1 -2.09 -18.64 0.46
CA MET A 1 -3.43 -18.76 -0.17
C MET A 1 -3.40 -19.69 -1.38
N ARG A 2 -2.63 -19.41 -2.44
CA ARG A 2 -2.55 -20.19 -3.67
C ARG A 2 -2.37 -21.70 -3.46
N THR A 3 -1.24 -22.11 -2.91
CA THR A 3 -0.81 -23.52 -2.86
C THR A 3 -1.55 -24.41 -1.86
N ARG A 4 -2.20 -23.84 -0.85
CA ARG A 4 -2.91 -24.62 0.19
C ARG A 4 -4.42 -24.46 0.18
N LEU A 5 -4.91 -23.32 -0.30
CA LEU A 5 -6.32 -22.97 -0.18
C LEU A 5 -7.01 -22.83 -1.55
N GLY A 6 -6.27 -23.09 -2.64
CA GLY A 6 -6.82 -23.05 -3.99
C GLY A 6 -7.22 -21.67 -4.51
N TYR A 7 -6.74 -20.60 -3.87
CA TYR A 7 -6.99 -19.23 -4.34
C TYR A 7 -6.23 -18.96 -5.64
N ALA A 8 -6.89 -18.39 -6.62
CA ALA A 8 -6.22 -17.70 -7.71
C ALA A 8 -5.72 -16.34 -7.18
N THR A 9 -4.49 -15.96 -7.51
CA THR A 9 -3.85 -14.79 -6.91
C THR A 9 -3.31 -13.87 -8.00
N GLY A 10 -3.72 -12.58 -7.96
CA GLY A 10 -3.30 -11.57 -8.91
C GLY A 10 -2.83 -10.29 -8.21
N GLN A 11 -1.72 -9.74 -8.68
CA GLN A 11 -1.28 -8.39 -8.28
C GLN A 11 -1.23 -7.50 -9.51
N PHE A 12 -1.83 -6.33 -9.39
CA PHE A 12 -1.97 -5.40 -10.50
C PHE A 12 -1.52 -4.01 -10.10
N SER A 13 -0.85 -3.33 -11.04
CA SER A 13 -0.30 -2.00 -10.93
C SER A 13 1.06 -1.97 -10.22
N LYS A 14 1.41 -0.89 -9.51
CA LYS A 14 2.74 -0.65 -8.97
C LYS A 14 3.20 -1.72 -7.98
N ASN A 15 4.43 -2.19 -8.15
CA ASN A 15 5.11 -3.08 -7.20
C ASN A 15 6.54 -2.58 -6.95
N HIS A 16 6.74 -1.75 -5.91
CA HIS A 16 8.04 -1.14 -5.60
C HIS A 16 8.85 -2.00 -4.61
N LEU A 17 9.04 -3.30 -4.93
CA LEU A 17 9.77 -4.27 -4.11
C LEU A 17 11.01 -4.85 -4.81
N GLY A 18 11.53 -4.12 -5.78
CA GLY A 18 12.70 -4.50 -6.59
C GLY A 18 12.33 -4.79 -8.05
N ASP A 19 13.33 -4.68 -8.92
CA ASP A 19 13.16 -4.64 -10.37
C ASP A 19 13.72 -5.85 -11.11
N ARG A 20 14.36 -6.78 -10.41
CA ARG A 20 14.89 -7.99 -11.01
C ARG A 20 13.83 -9.09 -11.08
N ASP A 21 14.02 -10.03 -11.98
CA ASP A 21 13.07 -11.12 -12.22
C ASP A 21 12.74 -11.92 -10.97
N GLU A 22 13.73 -12.15 -10.09
CA GLU A 22 13.55 -12.86 -8.83
C GLU A 22 12.71 -12.13 -7.79
N PHE A 23 12.40 -10.83 -8.00
CA PHE A 23 11.57 -10.02 -7.11
C PHE A 23 10.13 -9.84 -7.61
N LEU A 24 9.83 -10.33 -8.81
CA LEU A 24 8.46 -10.22 -9.36
C LEU A 24 7.45 -11.03 -8.53
N PRO A 25 6.22 -10.54 -8.38
CA PRO A 25 5.18 -11.18 -7.55
C PRO A 25 4.94 -12.65 -7.90
N THR A 26 5.12 -13.03 -9.15
CA THR A 26 4.84 -14.38 -9.65
C THR A 26 5.80 -15.47 -9.16
N VAL A 27 6.98 -15.12 -8.64
CA VAL A 27 7.86 -16.06 -7.92
C VAL A 27 7.69 -15.97 -6.40
N HIS A 28 6.84 -15.06 -5.93
CA HIS A 28 6.49 -14.85 -4.51
C HIS A 28 5.06 -15.25 -4.16
N GLY A 29 4.37 -16.02 -5.01
CA GLY A 29 3.09 -16.64 -4.68
C GLY A 29 1.88 -16.07 -5.41
N PHE A 30 2.06 -15.11 -6.32
CA PHE A 30 1.02 -14.69 -7.24
C PHE A 30 1.02 -15.52 -8.51
N ASP A 31 -0.18 -15.77 -9.09
CA ASP A 31 -0.34 -16.45 -10.37
C ASP A 31 -0.10 -15.49 -11.54
N GLU A 32 -0.51 -14.25 -11.38
CA GLU A 32 -0.43 -13.21 -12.40
C GLU A 32 -0.02 -11.87 -11.79
N PHE A 33 0.86 -11.16 -12.49
CA PHE A 33 1.22 -9.78 -12.22
C PHE A 33 1.15 -8.96 -13.51
N PHE A 34 0.61 -7.74 -13.43
CA PHE A 34 0.68 -6.75 -14.49
C PHE A 34 0.84 -5.38 -13.87
N GLY A 35 2.01 -4.76 -14.05
CA GLY A 35 2.31 -3.49 -13.39
C GLY A 35 3.69 -2.95 -13.71
N ASN A 36 4.03 -1.83 -13.06
CA ASN A 36 5.33 -1.17 -13.10
C ASN A 36 6.09 -1.38 -11.78
N LEU A 37 7.41 -1.28 -11.82
CA LEU A 37 8.30 -1.65 -10.71
C LEU A 37 8.90 -0.44 -9.99
N TYR A 38 8.69 0.76 -10.50
CA TYR A 38 9.21 2.01 -9.96
C TYR A 38 8.09 3.01 -9.67
N HIS A 39 8.43 4.11 -9.01
CA HIS A 39 7.57 5.29 -8.91
C HIS A 39 7.57 6.07 -10.25
N LEU A 40 6.53 6.89 -10.44
CA LEU A 40 6.28 7.55 -11.73
C LEU A 40 7.42 8.46 -12.18
N ASN A 41 8.05 9.21 -11.27
CA ASN A 41 9.17 10.09 -11.62
C ASN A 41 10.37 9.33 -12.21
N ALA A 42 10.70 8.13 -11.70
CA ALA A 42 11.78 7.33 -12.29
C ALA A 42 11.41 6.78 -13.67
N GLU A 43 10.14 6.45 -13.87
CA GLU A 43 9.66 5.94 -15.16
C GLU A 43 9.67 6.99 -16.27
N GLU A 44 9.45 8.27 -15.95
CA GLU A 44 9.44 9.35 -16.95
C GLU A 44 10.82 9.95 -17.25
N GLU A 45 11.83 9.77 -16.36
CA GLU A 45 13.19 10.30 -16.57
C GLU A 45 13.78 10.07 -17.96
N PRO A 46 13.60 8.89 -18.61
CA PRO A 46 14.10 8.66 -19.97
C PRO A 46 13.57 9.62 -21.04
N GLU A 47 12.49 10.35 -20.77
CA GLU A 47 11.91 11.34 -21.67
C GLU A 47 12.52 12.74 -21.50
N TYR A 48 13.26 12.98 -20.42
CA TYR A 48 13.88 14.29 -20.18
C TYR A 48 15.03 14.59 -21.16
N PRO A 49 15.22 15.86 -21.54
CA PRO A 49 16.26 16.26 -22.49
C PRO A 49 17.68 15.92 -22.06
N ASP A 50 17.95 15.97 -20.76
CA ASP A 50 19.25 15.74 -20.12
C ASP A 50 19.51 14.27 -19.76
N TYR A 51 18.51 13.38 -19.94
CA TYR A 51 18.72 11.95 -19.72
C TYR A 51 19.77 11.38 -20.69
N PRO A 52 20.72 10.55 -20.20
CA PRO A 52 21.77 9.97 -21.06
C PRO A 52 21.20 9.20 -22.26
N LYS A 53 21.66 9.57 -23.45
CA LYS A 53 21.10 9.02 -24.72
C LYS A 53 21.78 7.73 -25.18
N GLN A 54 22.86 7.29 -24.51
CA GLN A 54 23.59 6.07 -24.83
C GLN A 54 22.69 4.84 -24.58
N ALA A 55 22.59 3.97 -25.59
CA ALA A 55 21.77 2.77 -25.51
C ALA A 55 22.18 1.85 -24.35
N GLU A 56 23.50 1.71 -24.12
CA GLU A 56 24.04 0.92 -23.00
C GLU A 56 23.64 1.46 -21.64
N PHE A 57 23.62 2.80 -21.47
CA PHE A 57 23.15 3.41 -20.24
C PHE A 57 21.68 3.10 -20.00
N LYS A 58 20.84 3.30 -21.01
CA LYS A 58 19.42 3.02 -20.93
C LYS A 58 19.13 1.55 -20.61
N GLN A 59 19.85 0.63 -21.23
CA GLN A 59 19.72 -0.80 -21.00
C GLN A 59 20.11 -1.19 -19.57
N ARG A 60 21.12 -0.55 -18.99
CA ARG A 60 21.67 -0.90 -17.68
C ARG A 60 20.97 -0.20 -16.52
N PHE A 61 20.52 1.02 -16.69
CA PHE A 61 20.04 1.91 -15.64
C PHE A 61 18.63 2.46 -15.87
N GLY A 62 18.06 2.26 -17.05
CA GLY A 62 16.70 2.71 -17.35
C GLY A 62 15.65 1.86 -16.63
N PRO A 63 14.48 2.43 -16.32
CA PRO A 63 13.36 1.69 -15.75
C PRO A 63 12.86 0.63 -16.74
N ARG A 64 12.35 -0.47 -16.23
CA ARG A 64 11.85 -1.59 -17.04
C ARG A 64 10.49 -1.32 -17.69
N GLY A 65 9.79 -0.29 -17.27
CA GLY A 65 8.46 0.02 -17.76
C GLY A 65 7.38 -0.92 -17.20
N VAL A 66 6.37 -1.20 -18.01
CA VAL A 66 5.22 -2.02 -17.61
C VAL A 66 5.44 -3.48 -17.99
N ILE A 67 5.39 -4.36 -17.00
CA ILE A 67 5.69 -5.78 -17.13
C ILE A 67 4.44 -6.61 -16.83
N ARG A 68 4.25 -7.66 -17.62
CA ARG A 68 3.30 -8.72 -17.32
C ARG A 68 4.05 -10.01 -17.03
N SER A 69 3.71 -10.69 -15.94
CA SER A 69 4.30 -11.99 -15.64
C SER A 69 3.26 -13.00 -15.17
N TYR A 70 3.59 -14.28 -15.37
CA TYR A 70 2.74 -15.42 -15.03
C TYR A 70 3.58 -16.50 -14.37
N ALA A 71 3.10 -17.04 -13.26
CA ALA A 71 3.75 -18.16 -12.59
C ALA A 71 3.51 -19.46 -13.36
N ASN A 72 4.58 -20.22 -13.58
CA ASN A 72 4.49 -21.56 -14.13
C ASN A 72 4.31 -22.62 -13.01
N PRO A 73 3.75 -23.81 -13.32
CA PRO A 73 3.58 -24.88 -12.33
C PRO A 73 4.90 -25.39 -11.72
N ASP A 74 6.00 -25.29 -12.45
CA ASP A 74 7.34 -25.73 -12.03
C ASP A 74 8.06 -24.71 -11.10
N GLY A 75 7.39 -23.58 -10.79
CA GLY A 75 7.95 -22.52 -9.95
C GLY A 75 8.76 -21.46 -10.70
N THR A 76 8.91 -21.60 -12.01
CA THR A 76 9.43 -20.56 -12.90
C THR A 76 8.34 -19.55 -13.25
N GLN A 77 8.67 -18.55 -14.05
CA GLN A 77 7.71 -17.56 -14.54
C GLN A 77 7.92 -17.25 -16.02
N ARG A 78 6.85 -16.86 -16.69
CA ARG A 78 6.89 -16.23 -18.01
C ARG A 78 6.76 -14.72 -17.82
N ILE A 79 7.66 -13.98 -18.44
CA ILE A 79 7.70 -12.50 -18.37
C ILE A 79 7.49 -11.94 -19.78
N GLU A 80 6.71 -10.88 -19.86
CA GLU A 80 6.38 -10.14 -21.05
C GLU A 80 6.61 -8.65 -20.79
N ASP A 81 7.54 -8.03 -21.52
CA ASP A 81 7.72 -6.59 -21.51
C ASP A 81 6.64 -5.95 -22.40
N THR A 82 5.81 -5.09 -21.83
CA THR A 82 4.74 -4.41 -22.56
C THR A 82 5.11 -2.99 -22.99
N GLY A 83 6.39 -2.62 -22.84
CA GLY A 83 6.95 -1.33 -23.21
C GLY A 83 7.06 -0.32 -22.07
N PRO A 84 7.69 0.83 -22.32
CA PRO A 84 7.98 1.83 -21.31
C PRO A 84 6.70 2.45 -20.74
N LEU A 85 6.77 2.89 -19.50
CA LEU A 85 5.76 3.73 -18.88
C LEU A 85 6.11 5.21 -19.15
N THR A 86 5.78 5.66 -20.34
CA THR A 86 5.98 7.05 -20.75
C THR A 86 5.00 7.99 -20.08
N ILE A 87 5.31 9.30 -20.06
CA ILE A 87 4.38 10.35 -19.60
C ILE A 87 3.00 10.20 -20.27
N LYS A 88 2.99 9.92 -21.57
CA LYS A 88 1.72 9.71 -22.29
C LYS A 88 0.96 8.47 -21.85
N ARG A 89 1.67 7.36 -21.58
CA ARG A 89 1.05 6.13 -21.09
C ARG A 89 0.54 6.27 -19.64
N MET A 90 1.22 7.08 -18.82
CA MET A 90 0.78 7.37 -17.44
C MET A 90 -0.62 7.96 -17.37
N GLU A 91 -1.07 8.68 -18.42
CA GLU A 91 -2.42 9.23 -18.45
C GLU A 91 -3.51 8.15 -18.33
N THR A 92 -3.24 6.91 -18.80
CA THR A 92 -4.24 5.83 -18.88
C THR A 92 -3.78 4.49 -18.29
N VAL A 93 -2.59 4.41 -17.75
CA VAL A 93 -2.01 3.13 -17.27
C VAL A 93 -2.83 2.48 -16.16
N ASP A 94 -3.44 3.26 -15.26
CA ASP A 94 -4.30 2.70 -14.22
C ASP A 94 -5.59 2.07 -14.78
N GLU A 95 -6.06 2.55 -15.95
CA GLU A 95 -7.16 1.92 -16.68
C GLU A 95 -6.74 0.58 -17.31
N GLU A 96 -5.48 0.48 -17.80
CA GLU A 96 -4.91 -0.79 -18.27
C GLU A 96 -4.87 -1.82 -17.12
N PHE A 97 -4.40 -1.39 -15.94
CA PHE A 97 -4.31 -2.24 -14.75
C PHE A 97 -5.69 -2.62 -14.22
N LEU A 98 -6.62 -1.67 -14.20
CA LEU A 98 -8.01 -1.93 -13.82
C LEU A 98 -8.66 -2.95 -14.74
N ALA A 99 -8.53 -2.79 -16.06
CA ALA A 99 -9.08 -3.74 -17.03
C ALA A 99 -8.51 -5.15 -16.84
N ALA A 100 -7.20 -5.28 -16.59
CA ALA A 100 -6.58 -6.56 -16.27
C ALA A 100 -7.11 -7.16 -14.97
N THR A 101 -7.30 -6.33 -13.94
CA THR A 101 -7.88 -6.74 -12.65
C THR A 101 -9.30 -7.27 -12.80
N LEU A 102 -10.16 -6.54 -13.51
CA LEU A 102 -11.54 -6.93 -13.77
C LEU A 102 -11.60 -8.23 -14.57
N GLY A 103 -10.75 -8.36 -15.60
CA GLY A 103 -10.64 -9.60 -16.38
C GLY A 103 -10.13 -10.79 -15.56
N PHE A 104 -9.22 -10.56 -14.61
CA PHE A 104 -8.76 -11.59 -13.68
C PHE A 104 -9.91 -12.08 -12.77
N ILE A 105 -10.71 -11.16 -12.22
CA ILE A 105 -11.87 -11.49 -11.39
C ILE A 105 -12.90 -12.29 -12.22
N ASP A 106 -13.22 -11.85 -13.46
CA ASP A 106 -14.16 -12.53 -14.33
C ASP A 106 -13.74 -13.98 -14.62
N LYS A 107 -12.50 -14.19 -15.09
CA LYS A 107 -12.00 -15.52 -15.41
C LYS A 107 -11.97 -16.46 -14.21
N THR A 108 -11.60 -15.90 -13.04
CA THR A 108 -11.48 -16.68 -11.81
C THR A 108 -12.86 -17.06 -11.26
N HIS A 109 -13.81 -16.13 -11.29
CA HIS A 109 -15.19 -16.39 -10.93
C HIS A 109 -15.84 -17.43 -11.85
N ALA A 110 -15.64 -17.32 -13.17
CA ALA A 110 -16.14 -18.30 -14.14
C ALA A 110 -15.58 -19.70 -13.94
N ALA A 111 -14.34 -19.81 -13.42
CA ALA A 111 -13.70 -21.07 -13.07
C ALA A 111 -14.16 -21.63 -11.70
N GLY A 112 -14.99 -20.90 -10.95
CA GLY A 112 -15.46 -21.28 -9.61
C GLY A 112 -14.36 -21.25 -8.53
N ASN A 113 -13.25 -20.57 -8.76
CA ASN A 113 -12.15 -20.47 -7.82
C ASN A 113 -12.30 -19.24 -6.90
N PRO A 114 -11.94 -19.34 -5.61
CA PRO A 114 -11.74 -18.18 -4.79
C PRO A 114 -10.53 -17.38 -5.30
N PHE A 115 -10.52 -16.06 -5.06
CA PHE A 115 -9.44 -15.21 -5.52
C PHE A 115 -8.88 -14.30 -4.41
N PHE A 116 -7.63 -13.93 -4.56
CA PHE A 116 -6.97 -12.84 -3.86
C PHE A 116 -6.40 -11.86 -4.89
N VAL A 117 -6.87 -10.65 -4.86
CA VAL A 117 -6.42 -9.56 -5.73
C VAL A 117 -5.78 -8.47 -4.89
N TRP A 118 -4.59 -8.03 -5.30
CA TRP A 118 -3.93 -6.85 -4.76
C TRP A 118 -3.79 -5.82 -5.87
N PHE A 119 -4.62 -4.78 -5.81
CA PHE A 119 -4.64 -3.69 -6.78
C PHE A 119 -3.99 -2.45 -6.17
N CYS A 120 -2.85 -2.02 -6.73
CA CYS A 120 -2.00 -0.94 -6.21
C CYS A 120 -1.85 0.17 -7.27
N PRO A 121 -2.90 0.96 -7.57
CA PRO A 121 -2.88 1.95 -8.64
C PRO A 121 -1.78 3.01 -8.43
N THR A 122 -1.37 3.68 -9.50
CA THR A 122 -0.32 4.69 -9.45
C THR A 122 -0.80 6.01 -8.84
N ARG A 123 -2.13 6.27 -8.85
CA ARG A 123 -2.76 7.42 -8.21
C ARG A 123 -2.79 7.22 -6.68
N MET A 124 -2.41 8.17 -5.84
CA MET A 124 -1.84 9.48 -6.22
C MET A 124 -0.38 9.53 -5.81
N HIS A 125 0.51 8.92 -6.54
CA HIS A 125 1.93 9.23 -6.41
C HIS A 125 2.23 10.56 -7.10
N ILE A 126 3.20 11.33 -6.61
CA ILE A 126 3.70 12.53 -7.28
C ILE A 126 4.23 12.19 -8.68
N TRP A 127 4.35 13.18 -9.57
CA TRP A 127 4.57 13.01 -11.02
C TRP A 127 3.41 12.28 -11.71
N THR A 128 2.19 12.52 -11.22
CA THR A 128 0.97 12.01 -11.85
C THR A 128 0.61 12.81 -13.09
N HIS A 129 0.38 12.11 -14.20
CA HIS A 129 -0.14 12.69 -15.44
C HIS A 129 -1.58 12.23 -15.64
N LEU A 130 -2.50 13.19 -15.66
CA LEU A 130 -3.93 12.93 -15.87
C LEU A 130 -4.30 13.11 -17.34
N LYS A 131 -5.16 12.23 -17.85
CA LYS A 131 -5.77 12.43 -19.16
C LYS A 131 -6.62 13.71 -19.20
N ALA A 132 -6.80 14.28 -20.37
CA ALA A 132 -7.52 15.55 -20.58
C ALA A 132 -8.93 15.54 -19.92
N ASP A 133 -9.64 14.42 -20.02
CA ASP A 133 -11.00 14.27 -19.48
C ASP A 133 -11.05 14.26 -17.94
N SER A 134 -9.94 14.01 -17.28
CA SER A 134 -9.86 14.01 -15.81
C SER A 134 -9.41 15.36 -15.24
N GLN A 135 -8.76 16.20 -16.04
CA GLN A 135 -8.24 17.49 -15.62
C GLN A 135 -9.36 18.52 -15.38
N GLY A 136 -9.23 19.32 -14.33
CA GLY A 136 -10.14 20.43 -14.01
C GLY A 136 -11.50 20.03 -13.44
N LYS A 137 -11.74 18.75 -13.18
CA LYS A 137 -13.05 18.28 -12.68
C LYS A 137 -13.45 18.84 -11.32
N THR A 138 -12.47 19.01 -10.43
CA THR A 138 -12.72 19.51 -9.08
C THR A 138 -12.52 21.01 -8.96
N GLY A 139 -11.71 21.61 -9.85
CA GLY A 139 -11.21 22.96 -9.70
C GLY A 139 -10.18 23.14 -8.57
N LEU A 140 -9.70 22.04 -7.96
CA LEU A 140 -8.77 22.04 -6.83
C LEU A 140 -7.35 21.58 -7.19
N GLY A 141 -7.10 21.28 -8.47
CA GLY A 141 -5.79 20.86 -8.99
C GLY A 141 -5.62 19.37 -9.20
N VAL A 142 -4.44 19.00 -9.67
CA VAL A 142 -4.12 17.65 -10.18
C VAL A 142 -4.34 16.56 -9.13
N TYR A 143 -3.96 16.80 -7.88
CA TYR A 143 -4.14 15.82 -6.83
C TYR A 143 -5.62 15.46 -6.61
N ALA A 144 -6.48 16.46 -6.49
CA ALA A 144 -7.90 16.26 -6.27
C ALA A 144 -8.59 15.63 -7.49
N ASP A 145 -8.22 16.06 -8.70
CA ASP A 145 -8.74 15.49 -9.96
C ASP A 145 -8.33 14.01 -10.11
N GLY A 146 -7.08 13.68 -9.79
CA GLY A 146 -6.58 12.31 -9.80
C GLY A 146 -7.24 11.43 -8.73
N MET A 147 -7.57 11.98 -7.56
CA MET A 147 -8.31 11.25 -6.53
C MET A 147 -9.75 10.93 -6.99
N VAL A 148 -10.41 11.82 -7.75
CA VAL A 148 -11.73 11.54 -8.34
C VAL A 148 -11.63 10.46 -9.41
N GLU A 149 -10.58 10.46 -10.22
CA GLU A 149 -10.33 9.38 -11.20
C GLU A 149 -10.11 8.04 -10.47
N HIS A 150 -9.28 8.02 -9.44
CA HIS A 150 -9.02 6.85 -8.62
C HIS A 150 -10.28 6.32 -7.93
N ASP A 151 -11.10 7.19 -7.36
CA ASP A 151 -12.40 6.82 -6.77
C ASP A 151 -13.30 6.12 -7.79
N GLY A 152 -13.33 6.63 -9.03
CA GLY A 152 -14.04 6.00 -10.14
C GLY A 152 -13.52 4.59 -10.48
N HIS A 153 -12.21 4.35 -10.36
CA HIS A 153 -11.63 3.00 -10.56
C HIS A 153 -12.05 2.05 -9.42
N VAL A 154 -12.02 2.51 -8.18
CA VAL A 154 -12.51 1.74 -7.02
C VAL A 154 -14.00 1.42 -7.19
N GLY A 155 -14.80 2.41 -7.64
CA GLY A 155 -16.23 2.23 -7.94
C GLY A 155 -16.47 1.11 -8.96
N GLN A 156 -15.64 1.00 -10.01
CA GLN A 156 -15.75 -0.06 -11.00
C GLN A 156 -15.43 -1.45 -10.43
N LEU A 157 -14.43 -1.56 -9.53
CA LEU A 157 -14.13 -2.81 -8.82
C LEU A 157 -15.30 -3.24 -7.93
N LEU A 158 -15.87 -2.31 -7.15
CA LEU A 158 -17.01 -2.60 -6.30
C LEU A 158 -18.22 -3.04 -7.12
N LYS A 159 -18.52 -2.32 -8.22
CA LYS A 159 -19.60 -2.67 -9.14
C LYS A 159 -19.40 -4.05 -9.76
N LYS A 160 -18.19 -4.45 -10.13
CA LYS A 160 -17.88 -5.79 -10.65
C LYS A 160 -18.30 -6.87 -9.65
N LEU A 161 -18.02 -6.70 -8.37
CA LEU A 161 -18.40 -7.66 -7.33
C LEU A 161 -19.93 -7.75 -7.18
N ASP A 162 -20.63 -6.63 -7.32
CA ASP A 162 -22.09 -6.56 -7.27
C ASP A 162 -22.71 -7.23 -8.51
N ASP A 163 -22.20 -6.94 -9.72
CA ASP A 163 -22.66 -7.50 -10.99
C ASP A 163 -22.49 -9.05 -11.04
N LEU A 164 -21.43 -9.56 -10.43
CA LEU A 164 -21.19 -11.01 -10.32
C LEU A 164 -21.95 -11.66 -9.16
N GLY A 165 -22.65 -10.90 -8.33
CA GLY A 165 -23.39 -11.41 -7.17
C GLY A 165 -22.51 -11.94 -6.03
N ILE A 166 -21.22 -11.57 -6.00
CA ILE A 166 -20.25 -12.07 -5.02
C ILE A 166 -19.87 -11.06 -3.93
N ALA A 167 -20.44 -9.86 -3.96
CA ALA A 167 -20.10 -8.80 -3.01
C ALA A 167 -20.28 -9.22 -1.54
N ASN A 168 -21.28 -10.04 -1.24
CA ASN A 168 -21.53 -10.54 0.12
C ASN A 168 -20.57 -11.65 0.56
N ASN A 169 -19.79 -12.20 -0.36
CA ASN A 169 -18.77 -13.23 -0.11
C ASN A 169 -17.35 -12.72 -0.41
N THR A 170 -17.15 -11.41 -0.40
CA THR A 170 -15.85 -10.79 -0.70
C THR A 170 -15.49 -9.79 0.38
N ILE A 171 -14.27 -9.93 0.93
CA ILE A 171 -13.66 -8.93 1.80
C ILE A 171 -12.99 -7.90 0.89
N VAL A 172 -13.31 -6.63 1.07
CA VAL A 172 -12.64 -5.52 0.39
C VAL A 172 -11.96 -4.64 1.43
N VAL A 173 -10.66 -4.46 1.28
CA VAL A 173 -9.84 -3.54 2.08
C VAL A 173 -9.34 -2.43 1.19
N TYR A 174 -9.56 -1.20 1.60
CA TYR A 174 -8.99 0.00 0.99
C TYR A 174 -8.04 0.67 1.99
N THR A 175 -6.83 0.93 1.57
CA THR A 175 -5.83 1.68 2.35
C THR A 175 -4.75 2.22 1.40
N THR A 176 -3.79 2.97 1.93
CA THR A 176 -2.58 3.37 1.22
C THR A 176 -1.35 2.99 2.04
N ASP A 177 -0.17 3.03 1.42
CA ASP A 177 1.10 2.62 2.02
C ASP A 177 1.67 3.67 2.99
N ASN A 178 1.48 4.96 2.70
CA ASN A 178 2.01 6.09 3.49
C ASN A 178 1.14 7.33 3.35
N GLY A 179 1.47 8.36 4.14
CA GLY A 179 0.88 9.68 4.01
C GLY A 179 1.28 10.38 2.71
N ALA A 180 0.58 11.47 2.40
CA ALA A 180 0.83 12.26 1.20
C ALA A 180 2.21 12.93 1.21
N GLU A 181 2.73 13.26 0.03
CA GLU A 181 3.93 14.09 -0.19
C GLU A 181 3.49 15.50 -0.58
N THR A 182 4.08 16.52 0.05
CA THR A 182 3.66 17.92 -0.15
C THR A 182 4.59 18.70 -1.05
N PHE A 183 5.81 18.25 -1.25
CA PHE A 183 6.89 19.01 -1.88
C PHE A 183 6.75 19.16 -3.40
N SER A 184 5.94 18.37 -4.05
CA SER A 184 5.78 18.41 -5.51
C SER A 184 4.64 19.34 -5.93
N TRP A 185 4.83 20.08 -6.99
CA TRP A 185 3.83 20.91 -7.62
C TRP A 185 3.68 20.52 -9.10
N PRO A 186 2.45 20.38 -9.63
CA PRO A 186 1.13 20.70 -9.03
C PRO A 186 0.42 19.50 -8.39
N ASP A 187 1.06 18.36 -8.23
CA ASP A 187 0.48 17.06 -7.89
C ASP A 187 0.74 16.59 -6.45
N GLY A 188 1.43 17.41 -5.64
CA GLY A 188 1.58 17.15 -4.22
C GLY A 188 0.26 17.29 -3.46
N GLY A 189 0.12 16.51 -2.40
CA GLY A 189 -1.05 16.53 -1.51
C GLY A 189 -0.67 16.69 -0.06
N THR A 190 -1.65 16.95 0.78
CA THR A 190 -1.46 17.08 2.23
C THR A 190 -2.62 16.47 3.00
N THR A 191 -2.39 16.18 4.27
CA THR A 191 -3.40 15.77 5.23
C THR A 191 -3.50 16.81 6.35
N PRO A 192 -4.53 16.78 7.20
CA PRO A 192 -4.59 17.69 8.35
C PRO A 192 -3.56 17.34 9.44
N PHE A 193 -2.93 16.17 9.35
CA PHE A 193 -1.94 15.71 10.32
C PHE A 193 -0.56 16.32 10.03
N ARG A 194 0.31 16.35 11.05
CA ARG A 194 1.63 16.94 10.93
C ARG A 194 2.49 16.25 9.89
N SER A 195 3.16 17.06 9.06
CA SER A 195 4.18 16.65 8.08
C SER A 195 3.67 15.69 7.00
N GLU A 196 4.53 14.87 6.43
CA GLU A 196 4.33 14.14 5.19
C GLU A 196 5.07 12.80 5.16
N LYS A 197 4.93 12.03 4.07
CA LYS A 197 5.71 10.82 3.77
C LYS A 197 7.20 11.04 4.08
N ASN A 198 7.87 9.98 4.51
CA ASN A 198 9.27 9.97 4.94
C ASN A 198 9.56 10.73 6.24
N THR A 199 8.53 10.97 7.05
CA THR A 199 8.67 11.53 8.39
C THR A 199 8.05 10.59 9.43
N ASN A 200 8.44 10.77 10.70
CA ASN A 200 7.88 9.99 11.81
C ASN A 200 6.62 10.62 12.44
N TRP A 201 6.07 11.65 11.81
CA TRP A 201 4.86 12.35 12.24
C TRP A 201 3.60 11.65 11.72
N GLU A 202 2.44 11.98 12.31
CA GLU A 202 1.16 11.37 11.93
C GLU A 202 0.81 11.60 10.46
N GLY A 203 1.25 12.70 9.83
CA GLY A 203 1.05 12.96 8.40
C GLY A 203 1.79 12.00 7.48
N GLY A 204 2.88 11.39 7.97
CA GLY A 204 3.61 10.35 7.22
C GLY A 204 3.09 8.93 7.44
N PHE A 205 2.59 8.62 8.63
CA PHE A 205 2.22 7.27 9.04
C PHE A 205 0.71 7.01 9.07
N ARG A 206 -0.10 8.03 9.39
CA ARG A 206 -1.54 7.86 9.48
C ARG A 206 -2.20 7.92 8.11
N VAL A 207 -2.86 6.85 7.72
CA VAL A 207 -3.48 6.66 6.41
C VAL A 207 -4.96 6.33 6.53
N PRO A 208 -5.78 6.63 5.50
CA PRO A 208 -7.14 6.15 5.45
C PRO A 208 -7.17 4.62 5.40
N ALA A 209 -8.12 4.01 6.10
CA ALA A 209 -8.35 2.57 6.04
C ALA A 209 -9.86 2.30 6.12
N MET A 210 -10.37 1.51 5.19
CA MET A 210 -11.76 1.10 5.14
C MET A 210 -11.84 -0.40 4.86
N VAL A 211 -12.79 -1.08 5.48
CA VAL A 211 -13.03 -2.50 5.24
C VAL A 211 -14.52 -2.74 5.01
N ARG A 212 -14.85 -3.44 3.92
CA ARG A 212 -16.16 -4.05 3.68
C ARG A 212 -16.02 -5.56 3.90
N TRP A 213 -16.63 -6.06 4.97
CA TRP A 213 -16.61 -7.49 5.31
C TRP A 213 -17.97 -7.93 5.77
N PRO A 214 -18.88 -8.26 4.84
CA PRO A 214 -20.25 -8.67 5.16
C PRO A 214 -20.29 -9.85 6.13
N GLY A 215 -21.20 -9.79 7.10
CA GLY A 215 -21.32 -10.81 8.15
C GLY A 215 -20.26 -10.73 9.27
N THR A 216 -19.24 -9.89 9.13
CA THR A 216 -18.17 -9.71 10.12
C THR A 216 -18.13 -8.27 10.64
N VAL A 217 -18.07 -7.29 9.77
CA VAL A 217 -18.05 -5.86 10.15
C VAL A 217 -19.43 -5.26 9.88
N LYS A 218 -20.04 -4.69 10.91
CA LYS A 218 -21.34 -4.03 10.80
C LYS A 218 -21.18 -2.73 9.97
N PRO A 219 -22.06 -2.48 8.99
CA PRO A 219 -22.03 -1.25 8.22
C PRO A 219 -22.07 0.01 9.10
N GLY A 220 -21.29 1.03 8.73
CA GLY A 220 -21.21 2.30 9.46
C GLY A 220 -20.41 2.24 10.75
N THR A 221 -19.75 1.12 11.06
CA THR A 221 -18.86 1.03 12.24
C THR A 221 -17.64 1.93 12.05
N VAL A 222 -17.35 2.73 13.09
CA VAL A 222 -16.11 3.51 13.18
C VAL A 222 -15.24 2.85 14.27
N ILE A 223 -14.00 2.51 13.89
CA ILE A 223 -13.01 1.89 14.78
C ILE A 223 -11.93 2.93 15.05
N ASN A 224 -11.75 3.30 16.32
CA ASN A 224 -10.74 4.25 16.76
C ASN A 224 -9.51 3.59 17.39
N ASP A 225 -9.52 2.27 17.45
CA ASP A 225 -8.40 1.48 17.93
C ASP A 225 -7.27 1.44 16.88
N VAL A 226 -6.08 1.06 17.33
CA VAL A 226 -4.89 1.03 16.48
C VAL A 226 -4.96 -0.15 15.52
N VAL A 227 -4.81 0.12 14.21
CA VAL A 227 -4.68 -0.86 13.14
C VAL A 227 -3.39 -0.58 12.39
N SER A 228 -2.66 -1.61 12.04
CA SER A 228 -1.44 -1.52 11.22
C SER A 228 -1.61 -2.29 9.90
N GLY A 229 -0.90 -1.87 8.86
CA GLY A 229 -0.76 -2.63 7.62
C GLY A 229 -0.28 -4.07 7.84
N LEU A 230 0.51 -4.30 8.90
CA LEU A 230 0.99 -5.62 9.33
C LEU A 230 -0.13 -6.60 9.70
N ASP A 231 -1.29 -6.09 10.12
CA ASP A 231 -2.41 -6.91 10.63
C ASP A 231 -3.22 -7.56 9.51
N TRP A 232 -3.16 -7.02 8.28
CA TRP A 232 -3.95 -7.56 7.18
C TRP A 232 -3.53 -8.96 6.78
N PHE A 233 -2.22 -9.27 6.80
CA PHE A 233 -1.76 -10.62 6.43
C PHE A 233 -2.33 -11.71 7.34
N PRO A 234 -2.13 -11.70 8.67
CA PRO A 234 -2.70 -12.73 9.54
C PRO A 234 -4.23 -12.72 9.53
N THR A 235 -4.88 -11.55 9.45
CA THR A 235 -6.34 -11.43 9.39
C THR A 235 -6.92 -12.10 8.14
N LEU A 236 -6.37 -11.80 6.95
CA LEU A 236 -6.88 -12.36 5.70
C LEU A 236 -6.55 -13.86 5.55
N VAL A 237 -5.42 -14.31 6.09
CA VAL A 237 -5.05 -15.72 6.10
C VAL A 237 -5.96 -16.52 7.03
N ALA A 238 -6.32 -15.96 8.20
CA ALA A 238 -7.30 -16.56 9.12
C ALA A 238 -8.71 -16.60 8.48
N ALA A 239 -9.13 -15.50 7.84
CA ALA A 239 -10.40 -15.46 7.10
C ALA A 239 -10.47 -16.50 5.99
N ALA A 240 -9.33 -16.84 5.38
CA ALA A 240 -9.21 -17.90 4.37
C ALA A 240 -9.10 -19.32 4.97
N GLY A 241 -9.21 -19.49 6.29
CA GLY A 241 -9.25 -20.79 6.98
C GLY A 241 -7.91 -21.30 7.52
N VAL A 242 -6.90 -20.44 7.68
CA VAL A 242 -5.63 -20.81 8.35
C VAL A 242 -5.47 -19.99 9.61
N ASP A 243 -6.07 -20.47 10.68
CA ASP A 243 -5.94 -19.86 11.99
C ASP A 243 -4.52 -19.97 12.55
N GLU A 244 -4.18 -19.08 13.47
CA GLU A 244 -2.90 -19.08 14.21
C GLU A 244 -1.64 -19.09 13.33
N ILE A 245 -1.71 -18.43 12.16
CA ILE A 245 -0.58 -18.42 11.22
C ILE A 245 0.71 -17.90 11.86
N LYS A 246 0.61 -16.96 12.81
CA LYS A 246 1.76 -16.42 13.55
C LYS A 246 2.50 -17.50 14.32
N GLN A 247 1.78 -18.32 15.08
CA GLN A 247 2.34 -19.44 15.86
C GLN A 247 2.90 -20.52 14.94
N LYS A 248 2.17 -20.84 13.86
CA LYS A 248 2.60 -21.83 12.87
C LYS A 248 3.91 -21.42 12.19
N LEU A 249 4.07 -20.15 11.85
CA LEU A 249 5.30 -19.63 11.24
C LEU A 249 6.49 -19.61 12.21
N LEU A 250 6.28 -19.39 13.50
CA LEU A 250 7.36 -19.44 14.50
C LEU A 250 8.02 -20.83 14.61
N ILE A 251 7.25 -21.90 14.48
CA ILE A 251 7.76 -23.27 14.56
C ILE A 251 8.14 -23.86 13.21
N GLY A 252 7.73 -23.24 12.13
CA GLY A 252 7.92 -23.68 10.74
C GLY A 252 6.61 -24.09 10.07
N TYR A 253 6.25 -23.38 8.99
CA TYR A 253 5.02 -23.61 8.23
C TYR A 253 5.33 -23.95 6.79
N GLN A 254 4.79 -25.10 6.33
CA GLN A 254 4.97 -25.57 4.97
C GLN A 254 3.92 -24.93 4.05
N ALA A 255 4.35 -24.18 3.03
CA ALA A 255 3.49 -23.65 1.99
C ALA A 255 4.02 -24.07 0.60
N GLY A 256 3.30 -24.99 -0.06
CA GLY A 256 3.79 -25.64 -1.27
C GLY A 256 5.05 -26.45 -0.99
N ASN A 257 6.11 -26.21 -1.77
CA ASN A 257 7.42 -26.85 -1.63
C ASN A 257 8.40 -26.06 -0.75
N LYS A 258 7.97 -24.93 -0.16
CA LYS A 258 8.81 -24.08 0.69
C LYS A 258 8.35 -24.15 2.15
N SER A 259 9.30 -24.17 3.07
CA SER A 259 9.07 -24.02 4.51
C SER A 259 9.48 -22.64 4.96
N PHE A 260 8.61 -21.98 5.75
CA PHE A 260 8.84 -20.65 6.27
C PHE A 260 8.90 -20.72 7.80
N LYS A 261 9.98 -20.24 8.37
CA LYS A 261 10.14 -20.06 9.82
C LYS A 261 10.46 -18.60 10.07
N VAL A 262 9.44 -17.82 10.40
CA VAL A 262 9.53 -16.36 10.53
C VAL A 262 8.67 -15.87 11.68
N HIS A 263 9.03 -14.71 12.24
CA HIS A 263 8.19 -13.97 13.18
C HIS A 263 7.28 -13.01 12.40
N LEU A 264 6.02 -12.88 12.83
CA LEU A 264 5.08 -11.88 12.33
C LEU A 264 4.73 -10.90 13.45
N ASP A 265 4.80 -9.60 13.15
CA ASP A 265 4.40 -8.53 14.07
C ASP A 265 2.91 -8.20 13.98
N GLY A 266 2.21 -8.72 12.98
CA GLY A 266 0.78 -8.53 12.76
C GLY A 266 -0.09 -9.33 13.75
N TYR A 267 -1.31 -8.85 13.94
CA TYR A 267 -2.39 -9.50 14.71
C TYR A 267 -3.55 -9.88 13.80
N ASP A 268 -4.23 -10.99 14.11
CA ASP A 268 -5.53 -11.29 13.51
C ASP A 268 -6.60 -10.38 14.11
N LEU A 269 -7.16 -9.50 13.31
CA LEU A 269 -8.23 -8.58 13.70
C LEU A 269 -9.64 -9.18 13.55
N GLY A 270 -9.77 -10.37 12.95
CA GLY A 270 -11.06 -11.01 12.68
C GLY A 270 -11.96 -11.13 13.91
N PRO A 271 -11.49 -11.65 15.05
CA PRO A 271 -12.26 -11.70 16.28
C PRO A 271 -12.71 -10.34 16.82
N ALA A 272 -11.87 -9.32 16.71
CA ALA A 272 -12.18 -7.95 17.12
C ALA A 272 -13.22 -7.31 16.18
N PHE A 273 -13.10 -7.50 14.87
CA PHE A 273 -14.08 -7.06 13.88
C PHE A 273 -15.46 -7.69 14.07
N LYS A 274 -15.51 -8.96 14.51
CA LYS A 274 -16.76 -9.66 14.87
C LYS A 274 -17.36 -9.21 16.21
N GLY A 275 -16.62 -8.43 17.01
CA GLY A 275 -17.03 -8.04 18.35
C GLY A 275 -17.03 -9.19 19.37
N VAL A 276 -16.30 -10.28 19.09
CA VAL A 276 -16.17 -11.43 20.01
C VAL A 276 -14.92 -11.37 20.89
N SER A 277 -13.97 -10.49 20.54
CA SER A 277 -12.82 -10.20 21.39
C SER A 277 -13.19 -9.15 22.43
N ALA A 278 -12.83 -9.40 23.69
CA ALA A 278 -13.04 -8.43 24.78
C ALA A 278 -12.14 -7.19 24.67
N GLU A 279 -10.98 -7.35 24.05
CA GLU A 279 -10.01 -6.28 23.84
C GLU A 279 -9.54 -6.22 22.40
N TRP A 280 -9.16 -5.00 21.95
CA TRP A 280 -8.51 -4.81 20.67
C TRP A 280 -7.08 -5.37 20.74
N PRO A 281 -6.66 -6.21 19.77
CA PRO A 281 -5.42 -6.97 19.92
C PRO A 281 -4.15 -6.12 19.78
N ARG A 282 -4.17 -5.07 18.94
CA ARG A 282 -3.01 -4.18 18.75
C ARG A 282 -3.12 -2.96 19.63
N LYS A 283 -2.06 -2.67 20.37
CA LYS A 283 -1.95 -1.45 21.20
C LYS A 283 -0.76 -0.59 20.81
N GLU A 284 0.21 -1.14 20.08
CA GLU A 284 1.49 -0.52 19.75
C GLU A 284 1.76 -0.39 18.24
N ILE A 285 2.50 0.66 17.87
CA ILE A 285 3.16 0.80 16.57
C ILE A 285 4.60 1.27 16.84
N PHE A 286 5.55 0.56 16.26
CA PHE A 286 6.96 0.93 16.25
C PHE A 286 7.27 1.65 14.93
N TYR A 287 7.94 2.78 15.01
CA TYR A 287 8.38 3.58 13.87
C TYR A 287 9.89 3.43 13.76
N PHE A 288 10.37 2.89 12.66
CA PHE A 288 11.78 2.69 12.40
C PHE A 288 12.28 3.63 11.31
N THR A 289 13.57 3.97 11.38
CA THR A 289 14.29 4.61 10.27
C THR A 289 14.68 3.57 9.23
N ASP A 290 15.17 4.00 8.07
CA ASP A 290 15.69 3.11 7.02
C ASP A 290 16.91 2.29 7.50
N ASP A 291 17.66 2.81 8.47
CA ASP A 291 18.78 2.11 9.10
C ASP A 291 18.35 1.11 10.19
N GLY A 292 17.04 1.04 10.49
CA GLY A 292 16.47 0.14 11.49
C GLY A 292 16.51 0.69 12.93
N ASP A 293 16.83 1.96 13.12
CA ASP A 293 16.76 2.61 14.44
C ASP A 293 15.32 2.92 14.84
N LEU A 294 14.99 2.67 16.10
CA LEU A 294 13.67 3.00 16.64
C LEU A 294 13.52 4.53 16.79
N ALA A 295 12.70 5.12 15.92
CA ALA A 295 12.41 6.55 15.93
C ALA A 295 11.30 6.92 16.90
N CYS A 296 10.20 6.16 16.92
CA CYS A 296 9.05 6.39 17.80
C CYS A 296 8.42 5.09 18.25
N LEU A 297 7.66 5.17 19.36
CA LEU A 297 6.73 4.13 19.80
C LEU A 297 5.38 4.78 20.08
N ARG A 298 4.32 4.34 19.41
CA ARG A 298 2.95 4.60 19.81
C ARG A 298 2.43 3.45 20.66
N TYR A 299 1.81 3.77 21.80
CA TYR A 299 1.10 2.80 22.62
C TYR A 299 -0.28 3.36 23.01
N ASN A 300 -1.33 2.77 22.49
CA ASN A 300 -2.69 3.31 22.58
C ASN A 300 -2.74 4.77 22.08
N ARG A 301 -3.01 5.71 22.98
CA ARG A 301 -3.08 7.14 22.70
C ARG A 301 -1.74 7.89 22.84
N TRP A 302 -0.74 7.25 23.44
CA TRP A 302 0.55 7.89 23.72
C TRP A 302 1.55 7.62 22.60
N LYS A 303 2.28 8.64 22.20
CA LYS A 303 3.40 8.53 21.25
C LYS A 303 4.67 9.04 21.90
N VAL A 304 5.66 8.17 22.02
CA VAL A 304 7.00 8.50 22.51
C VAL A 304 7.91 8.68 21.30
N ILE A 305 8.62 9.80 21.24
CA ILE A 305 9.51 10.15 20.13
C ILE A 305 10.94 10.18 20.63
N PHE A 306 11.80 9.33 20.04
CA PHE A 306 13.23 9.21 20.34
C PHE A 306 14.10 9.98 19.34
N ALA A 307 13.68 9.99 18.08
CA ALA A 307 14.26 10.75 16.99
C ALA A 307 13.14 11.35 16.13
N GLU A 308 13.40 12.51 15.53
CA GLU A 308 12.39 13.23 14.75
C GLU A 308 12.93 13.78 13.44
N GLN A 309 12.11 13.76 12.39
CA GLN A 309 12.34 14.53 11.18
C GLN A 309 11.94 15.98 11.42
N ARG A 310 12.89 16.91 11.23
CA ARG A 310 12.71 18.35 11.42
C ARG A 310 12.52 19.11 10.12
N ALA A 311 12.84 18.48 9.01
CA ALA A 311 12.72 19.07 7.69
C ALA A 311 11.29 18.99 7.16
N ASP A 312 11.01 19.84 6.18
CA ASP A 312 9.76 19.89 5.41
C ASP A 312 10.07 19.85 3.90
N GLY A 313 9.13 19.40 3.12
CA GLY A 313 9.22 19.33 1.67
C GLY A 313 10.37 18.43 1.22
N MET A 314 11.06 18.78 0.12
CA MET A 314 12.14 17.98 -0.44
C MET A 314 13.27 17.64 0.55
N LYS A 315 13.45 18.46 1.58
CA LYS A 315 14.47 18.24 2.61
C LYS A 315 14.21 17.01 3.47
N VAL A 316 13.00 16.50 3.55
CA VAL A 316 12.71 15.24 4.28
C VAL A 316 13.47 14.04 3.69
N TRP A 317 13.88 14.13 2.42
CA TRP A 317 14.68 13.13 1.71
C TRP A 317 16.19 13.35 1.82
N GLN A 318 16.61 14.49 2.34
CA GLN A 318 18.02 14.90 2.39
C GLN A 318 18.57 14.92 3.81
N GLU A 319 17.73 15.25 4.79
CA GLU A 319 18.15 15.43 6.16
C GLU A 319 17.79 14.20 7.02
N PRO A 320 18.74 13.75 7.89
CA PRO A 320 18.50 12.61 8.74
C PRO A 320 17.48 12.94 9.84
N LEU A 321 16.89 11.91 10.43
CA LEU A 321 16.16 12.05 11.69
C LEU A 321 17.13 12.45 12.81
N VAL A 322 16.74 13.45 13.58
CA VAL A 322 17.56 13.99 14.68
C VAL A 322 17.22 13.26 15.97
N ARG A 323 18.21 12.60 16.57
CA ARG A 323 18.05 11.94 17.88
C ARG A 323 17.86 12.99 18.99
N LEU A 324 16.84 12.80 19.79
CA LEU A 324 16.52 13.71 20.89
C LEU A 324 17.38 13.45 22.12
N ARG A 325 17.72 14.48 22.86
CA ARG A 325 18.46 14.36 24.12
C ARG A 325 17.68 13.58 25.17
N PHE A 326 16.35 13.76 25.22
CA PHE A 326 15.41 12.91 25.93
C PHE A 326 14.10 12.80 25.12
N PRO A 327 13.35 11.71 25.25
CA PRO A 327 12.16 11.47 24.45
C PRO A 327 11.06 12.50 24.72
N LYS A 328 10.31 12.85 23.67
CA LYS A 328 9.03 13.56 23.78
C LYS A 328 7.90 12.59 24.04
N LEU A 329 6.87 13.02 24.75
CA LEU A 329 5.65 12.25 24.96
C LEU A 329 4.45 13.10 24.50
N ILE A 330 3.68 12.57 23.56
CA ILE A 330 2.50 13.24 23.01
C ILE A 330 1.27 12.37 23.28
N ASP A 331 0.19 12.97 23.75
CA ASP A 331 -1.15 12.36 23.82
C ASP A 331 -1.84 12.60 22.46
N ILE A 332 -1.76 11.64 21.54
CA ILE A 332 -2.34 11.74 20.19
C ILE A 332 -3.88 11.89 20.21
N ARG A 333 -4.55 11.51 21.31
CA ARG A 333 -5.98 11.76 21.45
C ARG A 333 -6.30 13.22 21.80
N GLY A 334 -5.47 13.84 22.64
CA GLY A 334 -5.56 15.25 23.00
C GLY A 334 -4.96 16.21 21.97
N ASP A 335 -3.89 15.75 21.32
CA ASP A 335 -3.16 16.49 20.29
C ASP A 335 -2.93 15.61 19.04
N PRO A 336 -3.98 15.36 18.23
CA PRO A 336 -3.88 14.51 17.05
C PRO A 336 -3.03 15.11 15.93
N PHE A 337 -2.72 16.40 16.01
CA PHE A 337 -1.92 17.12 15.04
C PHE A 337 -0.47 17.36 15.50
N GLU A 338 -0.09 16.81 16.65
CA GLU A 338 1.26 16.88 17.22
C GLU A 338 1.80 18.32 17.33
N LYS A 339 0.94 19.24 17.78
CA LYS A 339 1.25 20.68 17.91
C LYS A 339 1.89 21.07 19.24
N ALA A 340 1.93 20.18 20.23
CA ALA A 340 2.48 20.45 21.56
C ALA A 340 3.92 21.00 21.54
N ASP A 341 4.69 20.68 20.52
CA ASP A 341 6.04 21.21 20.31
C ASP A 341 6.09 22.73 20.10
N PHE A 342 5.03 23.28 19.57
CA PHE A 342 4.95 24.71 19.19
C PHE A 342 4.14 25.53 20.18
N GLU A 343 3.36 24.87 21.03
CA GLU A 343 2.42 25.53 21.94
C GLU A 343 2.59 24.97 23.35
N SER A 344 3.41 25.68 24.17
CA SER A 344 3.72 25.25 25.55
C SER A 344 2.50 25.05 26.46
N SER A 345 1.34 25.64 26.10
CA SER A 345 0.09 25.44 26.82
C SER A 345 -0.46 24.00 26.72
N LEU A 346 -0.08 23.25 25.70
CA LEU A 346 -0.45 21.85 25.53
C LEU A 346 0.39 20.88 26.38
N LEU A 347 1.48 21.36 26.95
CA LEU A 347 2.38 20.57 27.82
C LEU A 347 1.94 20.53 29.29
N ARG A 348 0.77 21.05 29.63
CA ARG A 348 0.25 21.13 31.00
C ARG A 348 -0.68 19.97 31.36
#